data_5a23adca0f4598c7757aa6998ceab828
#
_entry.id   5a23adca0f4598c7757aa6998ceab828
#
_cell.length_a   1.000
_cell.length_b   1.000
_cell.length_c   1.000
_cell.angle_alpha   90.00
_cell.angle_beta   90.00
_cell.angle_gamma   90.00
#
_symmetry.space_group_name_H-M   'P 1'
#
loop_
_entity.id
_entity.type
_entity.pdbx_description
1 polymer ?
#
loop_
_entity_poly.entity_id
_entity_poly.type
_entity_poly.pdbx_seq_one_letter_code
_entity_poly.pdbx_strand_id
1 'polypeptide(L)'
;MRKLYAAIFSVAICLAVSGAPAWASEHQSTLSAGYLHASTNVPGSDDLNGINVKYRYEFTDTLGMVTSFSYAGDKNRQLTRYSDTRWYEDSVRNRWFSVMAGPSVRVNEWFSAYAMAGVAYSRVSTFSGDYLRVTDNKGKTHDVLTGSDDGRHSNTSLAWGAGVQFNPTESMAIDIAYEGSGSGDWRTDGFIVGVGYKF
;
A
#
# COMPACT_ATOMS: atom_id res chain seq x y z
N MET A 1 -15.69 2.71 2.74
CA MET A 1 -14.35 2.22 3.10
C MET A 1 -14.37 0.85 3.77
N ARG A 2 -15.21 0.58 4.77
CA ARG A 2 -15.36 -0.77 5.38
C ARG A 2 -15.67 -1.89 4.38
N LYS A 3 -16.44 -1.61 3.33
CA LYS A 3 -16.81 -2.60 2.31
C LYS A 3 -15.66 -2.98 1.36
N LEU A 4 -14.69 -2.09 1.17
CA LEU A 4 -13.54 -2.34 0.31
C LEU A 4 -12.53 -3.29 0.99
N TYR A 5 -12.31 -3.13 2.27
CA TYR A 5 -11.44 -4.02 3.05
C TYR A 5 -11.98 -5.44 3.13
N ALA A 6 -13.31 -5.57 3.29
CA ALA A 6 -13.97 -6.87 3.28
C ALA A 6 -13.86 -7.57 1.91
N ALA A 7 -13.93 -6.83 0.81
CA ALA A 7 -13.77 -7.38 -0.54
C ALA A 7 -12.33 -7.84 -0.82
N ILE A 8 -11.34 -7.07 -0.40
CA ILE A 8 -9.91 -7.42 -0.56
C ILE A 8 -9.57 -8.66 0.28
N PHE A 9 -10.08 -8.73 1.51
CA PHE A 9 -9.88 -9.88 2.38
C PHE A 9 -10.57 -11.14 1.84
N SER A 10 -11.77 -11.00 1.27
CA SER A 10 -12.51 -12.10 0.65
C SER A 10 -11.84 -12.63 -0.61
N VAL A 11 -11.26 -11.76 -1.44
CA VAL A 11 -10.51 -12.15 -2.65
C VAL A 11 -9.22 -12.88 -2.28
N ALA A 12 -8.51 -12.42 -1.25
CA ALA A 12 -7.30 -13.08 -0.76
C ALA A 12 -7.60 -14.48 -0.22
N ILE A 13 -8.70 -14.64 0.52
CA ILE A 13 -9.14 -15.94 1.05
C ILE A 13 -9.62 -16.86 -0.09
N CYS A 14 -10.34 -16.35 -1.07
CA CYS A 14 -10.80 -17.16 -2.21
C CYS A 14 -9.64 -17.62 -3.09
N LEU A 15 -8.60 -16.82 -3.29
CA LEU A 15 -7.39 -17.22 -3.99
C LEU A 15 -6.60 -18.31 -3.23
N ALA A 16 -6.59 -18.24 -1.91
CA ALA A 16 -5.97 -19.25 -1.07
C ALA A 16 -6.70 -20.59 -1.10
N VAL A 17 -8.03 -20.57 -1.19
CA VAL A 17 -8.86 -21.79 -1.18
C VAL A 17 -9.00 -22.43 -2.57
N SER A 18 -9.04 -21.63 -3.63
CA SER A 18 -9.21 -22.13 -5.01
C SER A 18 -7.92 -22.61 -5.67
N GLY A 19 -6.77 -22.31 -5.09
CA GLY A 19 -5.46 -22.66 -5.63
C GLY A 19 -4.81 -23.89 -5.02
N ALA A 20 -5.50 -24.65 -4.17
CA ALA A 20 -4.96 -25.88 -3.63
C ALA A 20 -5.16 -27.03 -4.64
N PRO A 21 -4.19 -27.36 -5.50
CA PRO A 21 -4.28 -28.57 -6.28
C PRO A 21 -4.20 -29.77 -5.32
N ALA A 22 -5.07 -30.72 -5.52
CA ALA A 22 -5.15 -31.96 -4.74
C ALA A 22 -3.89 -32.87 -4.83
N TRP A 23 -2.81 -32.31 -5.35
CA TRP A 23 -1.52 -32.96 -5.64
C TRP A 23 -0.37 -32.34 -4.85
N ALA A 24 -0.67 -31.50 -3.89
CA ALA A 24 0.37 -30.77 -3.16
C ALA A 24 1.21 -31.76 -2.34
N SER A 25 2.37 -32.06 -2.86
CA SER A 25 3.50 -32.41 -2.02
C SER A 25 3.72 -31.22 -1.06
N GLU A 26 3.69 -31.54 0.18
CA GLU A 26 3.87 -30.71 1.37
C GLU A 26 4.37 -29.26 1.16
N HIS A 27 3.49 -28.27 1.44
CA HIS A 27 3.85 -26.89 1.72
C HIS A 27 4.59 -26.11 0.62
N GLN A 28 4.04 -26.08 -0.60
CA GLN A 28 4.65 -25.35 -1.73
C GLN A 28 4.21 -23.89 -1.86
N SER A 29 3.13 -23.51 -1.22
CA SER A 29 2.55 -22.17 -1.30
C SER A 29 2.63 -21.44 0.03
N THR A 30 2.97 -20.16 -0.03
CA THR A 30 2.95 -19.28 1.14
C THR A 30 2.17 -18.03 0.83
N LEU A 31 1.17 -17.72 1.64
CA LEU A 31 0.43 -16.47 1.60
C LEU A 31 0.79 -15.65 2.82
N SER A 32 1.24 -14.42 2.61
CA SER A 32 1.62 -13.51 3.68
C SER A 32 0.92 -12.15 3.55
N ALA A 33 0.67 -11.53 4.68
CA ALA A 33 0.17 -10.18 4.78
C ALA A 33 1.04 -9.37 5.74
N GLY A 34 1.29 -8.13 5.40
CA GLY A 34 2.20 -7.28 6.16
C GLY A 34 1.79 -5.82 6.19
N TYR A 35 2.44 -5.11 7.07
CA TYR A 35 2.37 -3.67 7.19
C TYR A 35 3.49 -3.03 6.37
N LEU A 36 3.11 -2.04 5.57
CA LEU A 36 4.02 -1.23 4.76
C LEU A 36 4.13 0.16 5.38
N HIS A 37 5.35 0.59 5.62
CA HIS A 37 5.69 1.96 5.96
C HIS A 37 6.67 2.50 4.93
N ALA A 38 6.25 3.50 4.17
CA ALA A 38 7.01 4.05 3.05
C ALA A 38 7.15 5.56 3.17
N SER A 39 8.32 6.05 2.82
CA SER A 39 8.62 7.47 2.68
C SER A 39 8.54 7.89 1.22
N THR A 40 8.07 9.10 0.99
CA THR A 40 7.98 9.68 -0.33
C THR A 40 8.59 11.08 -0.36
N ASN A 41 9.18 11.45 -1.48
CA ASN A 41 9.68 12.82 -1.70
C ASN A 41 8.69 13.73 -2.43
N VAL A 42 7.44 13.30 -2.56
CA VAL A 42 6.39 14.13 -3.16
C VAL A 42 6.09 15.33 -2.26
N PRO A 43 6.19 16.57 -2.77
CA PRO A 43 5.95 17.76 -1.97
C PRO A 43 4.56 17.80 -1.33
N GLY A 44 4.51 18.10 -0.03
CA GLY A 44 3.27 18.16 0.74
C GLY A 44 2.71 16.82 1.18
N SER A 45 3.43 15.73 0.97
CA SER A 45 3.09 14.39 1.41
C SER A 45 3.96 13.98 2.59
N ASP A 46 3.33 13.37 3.59
CA ASP A 46 4.02 12.70 4.69
C ASP A 46 4.28 11.22 4.36
N ASP A 47 4.82 10.49 5.31
CA ASP A 47 5.06 9.06 5.18
C ASP A 47 3.77 8.29 4.90
N LEU A 48 3.87 7.33 4.00
CA LEU A 48 2.75 6.50 3.59
C LEU A 48 2.68 5.25 4.45
N ASN A 49 1.49 4.92 4.88
CA ASN A 49 1.21 3.69 5.62
C ASN A 49 0.23 2.82 4.86
N GLY A 50 0.45 1.53 4.86
CA GLY A 50 -0.37 0.65 4.07
C GLY A 50 -0.23 -0.81 4.40
N ILE A 51 -0.70 -1.60 3.46
CA ILE A 51 -0.71 -3.06 3.54
C ILE A 51 0.01 -3.66 2.35
N ASN A 52 0.59 -4.82 2.58
CA ASN A 52 1.20 -5.66 1.56
C ASN A 52 0.64 -7.08 1.66
N VAL A 53 0.40 -7.69 0.53
CA VAL A 53 0.05 -9.10 0.42
C VAL A 53 1.00 -9.75 -0.57
N LYS A 54 1.61 -10.86 -0.17
CA LYS A 54 2.51 -11.65 -1.02
C LYS A 54 2.02 -13.07 -1.14
N TYR A 55 2.16 -13.60 -2.34
CA TYR A 55 1.98 -15.02 -2.63
C TYR A 55 3.29 -15.57 -3.20
N ARG A 56 3.77 -16.63 -2.59
CA ARG A 56 4.98 -17.33 -3.01
C ARG A 56 4.65 -18.77 -3.35
N TYR A 57 5.16 -19.23 -4.49
CA TYR A 57 5.05 -20.61 -4.93
C TYR A 57 6.45 -21.20 -5.13
N GLU A 58 6.72 -22.33 -4.54
CA GLU A 58 7.97 -23.05 -4.66
C GLU A 58 7.82 -24.16 -5.72
N PHE A 59 8.54 -24.03 -6.83
CA PHE A 59 8.56 -25.01 -7.92
C PHE A 59 9.40 -26.23 -7.56
N THR A 60 10.49 -26.00 -6.83
CA THR A 60 11.43 -26.99 -6.35
C THR A 60 11.78 -26.69 -4.90
N ASP A 61 12.58 -27.55 -4.26
CA ASP A 61 13.07 -27.33 -2.90
C ASP A 61 13.94 -26.05 -2.76
N THR A 62 14.43 -25.51 -3.86
CA THR A 62 15.33 -24.34 -3.87
C THR A 62 14.72 -23.13 -4.57
N LEU A 63 14.02 -23.34 -5.68
CA LEU A 63 13.54 -22.25 -6.55
C LEU A 63 12.03 -22.07 -6.45
N GLY A 64 11.61 -20.81 -6.44
CA GLY A 64 10.22 -20.44 -6.46
C GLY A 64 10.01 -19.06 -7.10
N MET A 65 8.79 -18.62 -7.06
CA MET A 65 8.34 -17.32 -7.56
C MET A 65 7.50 -16.62 -6.48
N VAL A 66 7.68 -15.33 -6.35
CA VAL A 66 6.89 -14.49 -5.44
C VAL A 66 6.15 -13.41 -6.23
N THR A 67 4.91 -13.15 -5.85
CA THR A 67 4.10 -12.04 -6.35
C THR A 67 3.70 -11.17 -5.18
N SER A 68 3.80 -9.86 -5.34
CA SER A 68 3.54 -8.87 -4.29
C SER A 68 2.56 -7.82 -4.76
N PHE A 69 1.63 -7.48 -3.87
CA PHE A 69 0.72 -6.35 -4.00
C PHE A 69 0.88 -5.45 -2.79
N SER A 70 1.15 -4.19 -3.03
CA SER A 70 1.26 -3.18 -1.97
C SER A 70 0.29 -2.05 -2.23
N TYR A 71 -0.31 -1.56 -1.16
CA TYR A 71 -1.15 -0.37 -1.18
C TYR A 71 -0.84 0.49 0.04
N ALA A 72 -0.50 1.74 -0.20
CA ALA A 72 -0.24 2.70 0.85
C ALA A 72 -0.90 4.05 0.55
N GLY A 73 -1.18 4.81 1.57
CA GLY A 73 -1.77 6.13 1.41
C GLY A 73 -1.58 7.02 2.61
N ASP A 74 -1.61 8.30 2.34
CA ASP A 74 -1.62 9.36 3.33
C ASP A 74 -2.62 10.46 2.97
N LYS A 75 -3.10 11.16 3.98
CA LYS A 75 -3.95 12.33 3.83
C LYS A 75 -3.52 13.39 4.82
N ASN A 76 -2.93 14.44 4.29
CA ASN A 76 -2.58 15.61 5.07
C ASN A 76 -3.65 16.71 4.87
N ARG A 77 -4.06 17.35 5.95
CA ARG A 77 -5.08 18.40 5.96
C ARG A 77 -4.59 19.56 6.83
N GLN A 78 -4.49 20.73 6.24
CA GLN A 78 -4.17 21.94 6.94
C GLN A 78 -5.37 22.89 6.94
N LEU A 79 -5.69 23.42 8.10
CA LEU A 79 -6.72 24.43 8.31
C LEU A 79 -6.06 25.71 8.75
N THR A 80 -6.18 26.75 7.94
CA THR A 80 -5.75 28.10 8.29
C THR A 80 -6.97 28.95 8.57
N ARG A 81 -7.13 29.38 9.82
CA ARG A 81 -8.25 30.21 10.25
C ARG A 81 -7.82 31.69 10.23
N TYR A 82 -8.49 32.48 9.42
CA TYR A 82 -8.26 33.93 9.34
C TYR A 82 -9.11 34.73 10.31
N SER A 83 -10.35 34.25 10.59
CA SER A 83 -11.29 34.83 11.53
C SER A 83 -12.28 33.77 11.99
N ASP A 84 -13.17 34.09 12.94
CA ASP A 84 -14.22 33.19 13.42
C ASP A 84 -15.22 32.79 12.33
N THR A 85 -15.28 33.56 11.23
CA THR A 85 -16.21 33.35 10.11
C THR A 85 -15.55 32.95 8.81
N ARG A 86 -14.21 33.04 8.70
CA ARG A 86 -13.49 32.73 7.46
C ARG A 86 -12.28 31.84 7.72
N TRP A 87 -12.18 30.74 7.00
CA TRP A 87 -11.03 29.85 7.05
C TRP A 87 -10.70 29.27 5.66
N TYR A 88 -9.48 28.83 5.54
CA TYR A 88 -8.93 28.16 4.37
C TYR A 88 -8.61 26.71 4.72
N GLU A 89 -9.01 25.79 3.87
CA GLU A 89 -8.70 24.38 3.98
C GLU A 89 -7.83 23.96 2.80
N ASP A 90 -6.68 23.39 3.11
CA ASP A 90 -5.79 22.75 2.15
C ASP A 90 -5.64 21.28 2.52
N SER A 91 -5.84 20.40 1.56
CA SER A 91 -5.69 18.96 1.76
C SER A 91 -4.94 18.31 0.62
N VAL A 92 -3.93 17.51 0.98
CA VAL A 92 -3.16 16.70 0.06
C VAL A 92 -3.42 15.23 0.40
N ARG A 93 -3.79 14.45 -0.60
CA ARG A 93 -3.98 13.01 -0.48
C ARG A 93 -3.05 12.29 -1.45
N ASN A 94 -2.16 11.49 -0.92
CA ASN A 94 -1.29 10.62 -1.68
C ASN A 94 -1.75 9.16 -1.58
N ARG A 95 -1.76 8.46 -2.71
CA ARG A 95 -2.04 7.02 -2.80
C ARG A 95 -0.99 6.37 -3.66
N TRP A 96 -0.50 5.25 -3.19
CA TRP A 96 0.51 4.47 -3.88
C TRP A 96 0.09 3.00 -3.93
N PHE A 97 0.26 2.40 -5.09
CA PHE A 97 -0.06 0.99 -5.33
C PHE A 97 1.05 0.37 -6.16
N SER A 98 1.48 -0.83 -5.81
CA SER A 98 2.47 -1.58 -6.58
C SER A 98 2.06 -3.02 -6.82
N VAL A 99 2.47 -3.53 -7.96
CA VAL A 99 2.38 -4.95 -8.34
C VAL A 99 3.74 -5.40 -8.82
N MET A 100 4.28 -6.41 -8.18
CA MET A 100 5.60 -6.95 -8.49
C MET A 100 5.60 -8.46 -8.50
N ALA A 101 6.53 -9.04 -9.23
CA ALA A 101 6.81 -10.47 -9.23
C ALA A 101 8.31 -10.70 -9.44
N GLY A 102 8.78 -11.85 -8.99
CA GLY A 102 10.19 -12.22 -9.19
C GLY A 102 10.56 -13.56 -8.59
N PRO A 103 11.80 -13.96 -8.79
CA PRO A 103 12.32 -15.23 -8.30
C PRO A 103 12.53 -15.23 -6.79
N SER A 104 12.37 -16.38 -6.19
CA SER A 104 12.74 -16.66 -4.81
C SER A 104 13.65 -17.87 -4.71
N VAL A 105 14.57 -17.83 -3.78
CA VAL A 105 15.53 -18.89 -3.51
C VAL A 105 15.43 -19.30 -2.06
N ARG A 106 15.24 -20.59 -1.82
CA ARG A 106 15.29 -21.18 -0.48
C ARG A 106 16.74 -21.60 -0.18
N VAL A 107 17.32 -20.96 0.82
CA VAL A 107 18.69 -21.24 1.25
C VAL A 107 18.72 -22.49 2.16
N ASN A 108 17.74 -22.60 3.06
CA ASN A 108 17.56 -23.75 3.94
C ASN A 108 16.09 -23.86 4.40
N GLU A 109 15.78 -24.78 5.30
CA GLU A 109 14.41 -25.05 5.76
C GLU A 109 13.72 -23.84 6.44
N TRP A 110 14.50 -22.93 7.01
CA TRP A 110 13.99 -21.78 7.77
C TRP A 110 14.26 -20.42 7.13
N PHE A 111 15.05 -20.33 6.06
CA PHE A 111 15.44 -19.07 5.43
C PHE A 111 15.32 -19.11 3.91
N SER A 112 14.74 -18.07 3.36
CA SER A 112 14.68 -17.82 1.92
C SER A 112 14.78 -16.35 1.61
N ALA A 113 15.25 -16.03 0.40
CA ALA A 113 15.38 -14.68 -0.11
C ALA A 113 14.68 -14.56 -1.45
N TYR A 114 14.26 -13.35 -1.80
CA TYR A 114 13.62 -13.06 -3.07
C TYR A 114 13.92 -11.65 -3.55
N ALA A 115 13.81 -11.46 -4.86
CA ALA A 115 13.85 -10.15 -5.50
C ALA A 115 12.69 -10.05 -6.48
N MET A 116 12.13 -8.85 -6.60
CA MET A 116 10.94 -8.59 -7.40
C MET A 116 11.13 -7.34 -8.23
N ALA A 117 10.44 -7.28 -9.36
CA ALA A 117 10.29 -6.09 -10.18
C ALA A 117 8.87 -6.01 -10.73
N GLY A 118 8.43 -4.82 -11.01
CA GLY A 118 7.09 -4.58 -11.53
C GLY A 118 6.80 -3.11 -11.74
N VAL A 119 5.58 -2.73 -11.47
CA VAL A 119 5.11 -1.36 -11.68
C VAL A 119 4.46 -0.81 -10.42
N ALA A 120 4.60 0.49 -10.23
CA ALA A 120 3.92 1.24 -9.19
C ALA A 120 3.12 2.39 -9.81
N TYR A 121 1.98 2.65 -9.22
CA TYR A 121 1.10 3.74 -9.59
C TYR A 121 0.91 4.66 -8.38
N SER A 122 1.27 5.93 -8.54
CA SER A 122 1.11 6.97 -7.54
C SER A 122 0.08 7.99 -8.00
N ARG A 123 -0.78 8.40 -7.10
CA ARG A 123 -1.77 9.44 -7.35
C ARG A 123 -1.80 10.43 -6.21
N VAL A 124 -1.59 11.69 -6.54
CA VAL A 124 -1.71 12.82 -5.63
C VAL A 124 -2.95 13.63 -6.01
N SER A 125 -3.80 13.89 -5.04
CA SER A 125 -4.95 14.77 -5.18
C SER A 125 -4.81 15.91 -4.18
N THR A 126 -4.88 17.15 -4.68
CA THR A 126 -4.85 18.35 -3.87
C THR A 126 -6.22 19.03 -3.92
N PHE A 127 -6.67 19.50 -2.80
CA PHE A 127 -7.87 20.31 -2.67
C PHE A 127 -7.56 21.53 -1.82
N SER A 128 -7.89 22.71 -2.33
CA SER A 128 -7.79 23.98 -1.63
C SER A 128 -9.14 24.66 -1.66
N GLY A 129 -9.66 25.05 -0.51
CA GLY A 129 -10.98 25.66 -0.41
C GLY A 129 -11.04 26.80 0.59
N ASP A 130 -11.63 27.92 0.15
CA ASP A 130 -12.00 29.04 1.01
C ASP A 130 -13.44 28.90 1.48
N TYR A 131 -13.65 28.97 2.79
CA TYR A 131 -14.95 28.88 3.43
C TYR A 131 -15.32 30.17 4.13
N LEU A 132 -16.58 30.57 4.01
CA LEU A 132 -17.19 31.68 4.72
C LEU A 132 -18.39 31.20 5.50
N ARG A 133 -18.44 31.53 6.78
CA ARG A 133 -19.61 31.27 7.62
C ARG A 133 -20.60 32.42 7.48
N VAL A 134 -21.77 32.10 6.97
CA VAL A 134 -22.85 33.06 6.73
C VAL A 134 -24.02 32.75 7.66
N THR A 135 -24.56 33.78 8.32
CA THR A 135 -25.79 33.69 9.10
C THR A 135 -26.91 34.32 8.29
N ASP A 136 -27.97 33.53 8.00
CA ASP A 136 -29.11 34.05 7.26
C ASP A 136 -30.03 34.89 8.15
N ASN A 137 -31.03 35.57 7.53
CA ASN A 137 -31.98 36.42 8.22
C ASN A 137 -32.87 35.65 9.25
N LYS A 138 -32.84 34.34 9.25
CA LYS A 138 -33.56 33.45 10.18
C LYS A 138 -32.68 32.96 11.34
N GLY A 139 -31.44 33.45 11.44
CA GLY A 139 -30.47 33.05 12.48
C GLY A 139 -29.82 31.69 12.27
N LYS A 140 -30.00 31.05 11.10
CA LYS A 140 -29.30 29.82 10.75
C LYS A 140 -27.93 30.11 10.18
N THR A 141 -26.93 29.48 10.76
CA THR A 141 -25.53 29.59 10.30
C THR A 141 -25.19 28.42 9.41
N HIS A 142 -24.59 28.67 8.25
CA HIS A 142 -24.09 27.66 7.34
C HIS A 142 -22.76 28.09 6.74
N ASP A 143 -21.96 27.13 6.35
CA ASP A 143 -20.67 27.33 5.76
C ASP A 143 -20.80 27.33 4.23
N VAL A 144 -20.28 28.36 3.58
CA VAL A 144 -20.33 28.53 2.14
C VAL A 144 -18.91 28.43 1.59
N LEU A 145 -18.73 27.57 0.59
CA LEU A 145 -17.49 27.48 -0.17
C LEU A 145 -17.44 28.67 -1.15
N THR A 146 -16.52 29.62 -0.92
CA THR A 146 -16.39 30.83 -1.73
C THR A 146 -15.40 30.69 -2.87
N GLY A 147 -14.49 29.70 -2.80
CA GLY A 147 -13.56 29.36 -3.86
C GLY A 147 -12.95 28.00 -3.61
N SER A 148 -12.72 27.25 -4.67
CA SER A 148 -12.03 25.97 -4.59
C SER A 148 -11.10 25.76 -5.76
N ASP A 149 -9.96 25.14 -5.50
CA ASP A 149 -9.04 24.62 -6.50
C ASP A 149 -8.82 23.14 -6.25
N ASP A 150 -8.95 22.33 -7.30
CA ASP A 150 -8.87 20.89 -7.25
C ASP A 150 -7.86 20.41 -8.29
N GLY A 151 -6.79 19.81 -7.83
CA GLY A 151 -5.70 19.27 -8.66
C GLY A 151 -5.54 17.77 -8.49
N ARG A 152 -5.29 17.06 -9.60
CA ARG A 152 -4.97 15.64 -9.61
C ARG A 152 -3.74 15.38 -10.45
N HIS A 153 -2.80 14.63 -9.88
CA HIS A 153 -1.60 14.22 -10.57
C HIS A 153 -1.38 12.72 -10.36
N SER A 154 -1.02 12.03 -11.42
CA SER A 154 -0.75 10.60 -11.36
C SER A 154 0.53 10.27 -12.09
N ASN A 155 1.26 9.28 -11.59
CA ASN A 155 2.50 8.79 -12.16
C ASN A 155 2.56 7.27 -12.10
N THR A 156 3.00 6.66 -13.18
CA THR A 156 3.30 5.23 -13.26
C THR A 156 4.80 5.05 -13.43
N SER A 157 5.41 4.22 -12.61
CA SER A 157 6.86 4.04 -12.60
C SER A 157 7.23 2.57 -12.41
N LEU A 158 8.49 2.25 -12.69
CA LEU A 158 9.07 0.97 -12.33
C LEU A 158 9.13 0.82 -10.80
N ALA A 159 8.78 -0.36 -10.33
CA ALA A 159 8.92 -0.76 -8.95
C ALA A 159 9.89 -1.93 -8.84
N TRP A 160 10.59 -1.99 -7.74
CA TRP A 160 11.51 -3.05 -7.39
C TRP A 160 11.41 -3.37 -5.91
N GLY A 161 11.75 -4.58 -5.54
CA GLY A 161 11.75 -5.00 -4.16
C GLY A 161 12.69 -6.17 -3.92
N ALA A 162 13.12 -6.30 -2.70
CA ALA A 162 13.88 -7.44 -2.23
C ALA A 162 13.50 -7.74 -0.78
N GLY A 163 13.53 -9.00 -0.41
CA GLY A 163 13.19 -9.38 0.93
C GLY A 163 13.69 -10.76 1.31
N VAL A 164 13.45 -11.06 2.57
CA VAL A 164 13.78 -12.35 3.18
C VAL A 164 12.54 -12.90 3.88
N GLN A 165 12.46 -14.20 3.92
CA GLN A 165 11.38 -14.90 4.60
C GLN A 165 11.96 -15.93 5.54
N PHE A 166 11.50 -15.93 6.79
CA PHE A 166 11.85 -16.88 7.83
C PHE A 166 10.67 -17.82 8.08
N ASN A 167 10.97 -19.09 8.21
CA ASN A 167 9.99 -20.12 8.56
C ASN A 167 10.35 -20.71 9.93
N PRO A 168 9.85 -20.16 11.04
CA PRO A 168 10.10 -20.70 12.39
C PRO A 168 9.50 -22.10 12.58
N THR A 169 8.44 -22.38 11.84
CA THR A 169 7.79 -23.70 11.74
C THR A 169 7.52 -24.03 10.27
N GLU A 170 7.10 -25.26 9.98
CA GLU A 170 6.79 -25.69 8.62
C GLU A 170 5.63 -24.90 7.97
N SER A 171 4.72 -24.38 8.78
CA SER A 171 3.53 -23.66 8.30
C SER A 171 3.55 -22.14 8.52
N MET A 172 4.49 -21.61 9.28
CA MET A 172 4.57 -20.18 9.60
C MET A 172 5.66 -19.50 8.78
N ALA A 173 5.38 -18.29 8.33
CA ALA A 173 6.34 -17.44 7.65
C ALA A 173 6.38 -16.04 8.27
N ILE A 174 7.58 -15.50 8.42
CA ILE A 174 7.83 -14.09 8.76
C ILE A 174 8.54 -13.46 7.57
N ASP A 175 7.97 -12.39 7.06
CA ASP A 175 8.44 -11.71 5.86
C ASP A 175 8.96 -10.32 6.21
N ILE A 176 10.17 -9.99 5.76
CA ILE A 176 10.77 -8.68 5.88
C ILE A 176 11.26 -8.27 4.50
N ALA A 177 10.77 -7.14 4.00
CA ALA A 177 11.09 -6.68 2.66
C ALA A 177 11.33 -5.17 2.61
N TYR A 178 11.99 -4.76 1.56
CA TYR A 178 12.15 -3.37 1.16
C TYR A 178 11.68 -3.20 -0.28
N GLU A 179 10.83 -2.21 -0.51
CA GLU A 179 10.30 -1.89 -1.84
C GLU A 179 10.61 -0.44 -2.20
N GLY A 180 10.82 -0.19 -3.47
CA GLY A 180 11.02 1.15 -3.99
C GLY A 180 10.40 1.32 -5.37
N SER A 181 10.06 2.57 -5.70
CA SER A 181 9.52 2.93 -7.00
C SER A 181 9.82 4.37 -7.36
N GLY A 182 9.83 4.65 -8.67
CA GLY A 182 10.00 5.98 -9.19
C GLY A 182 11.43 6.47 -9.23
N SER A 183 11.59 7.72 -9.65
CA SER A 183 12.87 8.43 -9.72
C SER A 183 12.64 9.93 -9.65
N GLY A 184 13.67 10.68 -9.22
CA GLY A 184 13.59 12.13 -9.12
C GLY A 184 12.56 12.59 -8.09
N ASP A 185 11.62 13.45 -8.52
CA ASP A 185 10.61 14.07 -7.65
C ASP A 185 9.46 13.13 -7.25
N TRP A 186 9.42 11.90 -7.79
CA TRP A 186 8.37 10.91 -7.57
C TRP A 186 8.92 9.59 -7.07
N ARG A 187 9.77 9.65 -6.08
CA ARG A 187 10.34 8.48 -5.45
C ARG A 187 9.56 8.09 -4.20
N THR A 188 9.28 6.80 -4.07
CA THR A 188 8.67 6.21 -2.87
C THR A 188 9.42 4.94 -2.53
N ASP A 189 9.83 4.78 -1.30
CA ASP A 189 10.49 3.59 -0.81
C ASP A 189 10.11 3.30 0.64
N GLY A 190 10.08 2.01 1.00
CA GLY A 190 9.62 1.63 2.32
C GLY A 190 9.91 0.20 2.72
N PHE A 191 9.64 -0.07 3.98
CA PHE A 191 9.79 -1.38 4.60
C PHE A 191 8.45 -2.08 4.77
N ILE A 192 8.49 -3.40 4.65
CA ILE A 192 7.37 -4.28 4.89
C ILE A 192 7.76 -5.31 5.95
N VAL A 193 6.91 -5.48 6.93
CA VAL A 193 6.98 -6.57 7.90
C VAL A 193 5.66 -7.31 7.89
N GLY A 194 5.69 -8.59 7.66
CA GLY A 194 4.49 -9.41 7.53
C GLY A 194 4.63 -10.80 8.14
N VAL A 195 3.49 -11.45 8.24
CA VAL A 195 3.38 -12.83 8.67
C VAL A 195 2.57 -13.60 7.63
N GLY A 196 2.87 -14.86 7.49
CA GLY A 196 2.24 -15.70 6.50
C GLY A 196 2.04 -17.13 6.96
N TYR A 197 1.29 -17.83 6.13
CA TYR A 197 1.01 -19.25 6.28
C TYR A 197 1.49 -20.00 5.06
N LYS A 198 2.26 -21.04 5.30
CA LYS A 198 2.77 -21.97 4.29
C LYS A 198 1.91 -23.23 4.28
N PHE A 199 1.43 -23.60 3.12
CA PHE A 199 0.52 -24.72 2.92
C PHE A 199 0.80 -25.50 1.63
#